data_8e8a954ff64625e3413ea53b2cf8ad36
#
_entry.id   8e8a954ff64625e3413ea53b2cf8ad36
#
_cell.length_a   1.000
_cell.length_b   1.000
_cell.length_c   1.000
_cell.angle_alpha   90.00
_cell.angle_beta   90.00
_cell.angle_gamma   90.00
#
_symmetry.space_group_name_H-M   'P 1'
#
loop_
_entity.id
_entity.type
_entity.pdbx_description
1 polymer ?
#
loop_
_entity_poly.entity_id
_entity_poly.type
_entity_poly.pdbx_seq_one_letter_code
_entity_poly.pdbx_strand_id
1 'polypeptide(L)'
;MWKPTNPQTPTPTPNPEPPQRTFTPPAEPLNVPRPASAPLNTQEQATLGKSLVIKGEVTGSESLYIYGRVEGSINLPGNRVTVGRNGVVSANISAREIVVLGKVRGNMSASDRVDIRGEGSLTGDVVAQRISIEDGAYFKGGIDIRKPGQKVNGEAKETASAPASETGPTVVAARA
;
A
#
# COMPACT_ATOMS: atom_id res chain seq x y z
N MET A 1 -53.82 -79.08 3.84
CA MET A 1 -53.89 -78.66 5.25
C MET A 1 -52.51 -78.33 5.72
N TRP A 2 -52.21 -77.11 5.78
CA TRP A 2 -50.87 -76.63 6.19
C TRP A 2 -51.02 -75.78 7.42
N LYS A 3 -50.36 -76.16 8.52
CA LYS A 3 -50.39 -75.41 9.76
C LYS A 3 -49.20 -74.46 9.75
N PRO A 4 -49.36 -73.14 10.01
CA PRO A 4 -48.25 -72.31 10.24
C PRO A 4 -47.73 -72.44 11.67
N THR A 5 -46.47 -72.78 11.78
CA THR A 5 -45.69 -72.75 13.06
C THR A 5 -45.35 -71.36 13.44
N ASN A 6 -45.80 -70.93 14.60
CA ASN A 6 -45.53 -69.66 15.19
C ASN A 6 -44.07 -69.63 15.73
N PRO A 7 -43.19 -68.79 15.27
CA PRO A 7 -41.90 -68.59 15.94
C PRO A 7 -42.04 -67.66 17.14
N GLN A 8 -41.66 -68.20 18.26
CA GLN A 8 -41.58 -67.50 19.53
C GLN A 8 -40.64 -66.24 19.43
N THR A 9 -41.18 -65.20 19.84
CA THR A 9 -40.41 -63.96 20.07
C THR A 9 -39.39 -64.14 21.20
N PRO A 10 -38.10 -63.88 20.99
CA PRO A 10 -37.16 -63.89 22.09
C PRO A 10 -37.40 -62.65 22.94
N THR A 11 -37.52 -62.88 24.24
CA THR A 11 -37.59 -61.90 25.30
C THR A 11 -36.40 -60.94 25.26
N PRO A 12 -36.58 -59.61 25.33
CA PRO A 12 -35.46 -58.74 25.37
C PRO A 12 -34.76 -58.87 26.73
N THR A 13 -33.52 -59.27 26.68
CA THR A 13 -32.60 -59.21 27.81
C THR A 13 -32.44 -57.75 28.28
N PRO A 14 -32.54 -57.46 29.57
CA PRO A 14 -32.30 -56.10 30.04
C PRO A 14 -30.84 -55.73 29.76
N ASN A 15 -30.72 -54.73 28.97
CA ASN A 15 -29.44 -54.09 28.69
C ASN A 15 -28.92 -53.46 30.00
N PRO A 16 -27.71 -53.77 30.47
CA PRO A 16 -27.14 -53.11 31.62
C PRO A 16 -26.97 -51.62 31.32
N GLU A 17 -27.63 -50.83 32.15
CA GLU A 17 -27.47 -49.37 32.14
C GLU A 17 -26.00 -48.99 32.17
N PRO A 18 -25.55 -48.14 31.25
CA PRO A 18 -24.16 -47.62 31.31
C PRO A 18 -24.04 -46.77 32.61
N PRO A 19 -22.90 -46.87 33.29
CA PRO A 19 -22.70 -46.15 34.53
C PRO A 19 -22.87 -44.63 34.28
N GLN A 20 -23.77 -44.04 35.03
CA GLN A 20 -23.97 -42.60 35.04
C GLN A 20 -22.63 -41.95 35.41
N ARG A 21 -22.01 -41.33 34.44
CA ARG A 21 -20.88 -40.46 34.70
C ARG A 21 -21.45 -39.29 35.50
N THR A 22 -21.13 -39.25 36.75
CA THR A 22 -21.29 -38.03 37.58
C THR A 22 -20.50 -36.95 36.92
N PHE A 23 -21.19 -35.99 36.27
CA PHE A 23 -20.58 -34.76 35.86
C PHE A 23 -20.19 -34.00 37.10
N THR A 24 -18.94 -34.13 37.46
CA THR A 24 -18.32 -33.14 38.34
C THR A 24 -18.41 -31.81 37.59
N PRO A 25 -18.99 -30.76 38.16
CA PRO A 25 -18.98 -29.45 37.52
C PRO A 25 -17.52 -29.09 37.28
N PRO A 26 -17.16 -28.62 36.09
CA PRO A 26 -15.81 -28.16 35.84
C PRO A 26 -15.49 -27.08 36.88
N ALA A 27 -14.42 -27.28 37.62
CA ALA A 27 -13.84 -26.23 38.41
C ALA A 27 -13.73 -24.98 37.52
N GLU A 28 -14.22 -23.86 38.02
CA GLU A 28 -14.02 -22.57 37.39
C GLU A 28 -12.58 -22.48 36.90
N PRO A 29 -12.35 -22.15 35.63
CA PRO A 29 -11.01 -21.90 35.18
C PRO A 29 -10.52 -20.70 35.98
N LEU A 30 -9.60 -20.98 36.91
CA LEU A 30 -8.74 -19.97 37.47
C LEU A 30 -8.39 -19.03 36.33
N ASN A 31 -8.75 -17.77 36.50
CA ASN A 31 -8.42 -16.66 35.64
C ASN A 31 -6.90 -16.62 35.46
N VAL A 32 -6.41 -17.50 34.59
CA VAL A 32 -5.06 -17.37 34.05
C VAL A 32 -5.11 -16.04 33.35
N PRO A 33 -4.34 -15.04 33.75
CA PRO A 33 -4.28 -13.82 32.98
C PRO A 33 -3.83 -14.25 31.59
N ARG A 34 -4.79 -14.24 30.67
CA ARG A 34 -4.54 -14.39 29.24
C ARG A 34 -3.40 -13.42 28.96
N PRO A 35 -2.24 -13.89 28.50
CA PRO A 35 -1.22 -12.94 28.13
C PRO A 35 -1.92 -11.96 27.20
N ALA A 36 -2.02 -10.72 27.65
CA ALA A 36 -2.52 -9.65 26.84
C ALA A 36 -1.80 -9.80 25.52
N SER A 37 -2.54 -10.15 24.49
CA SER A 37 -2.01 -10.17 23.14
C SER A 37 -1.28 -8.85 23.02
N ALA A 38 0.05 -8.94 22.98
CA ALA A 38 0.88 -7.77 22.75
C ALA A 38 0.17 -7.02 21.63
N PRO A 39 -0.06 -5.73 21.74
CA PRO A 39 -0.69 -5.00 20.67
C PRO A 39 0.16 -5.34 19.46
N LEU A 40 -0.39 -6.18 18.57
CA LEU A 40 0.06 -6.21 17.22
C LEU A 40 0.19 -4.74 16.91
N ASN A 41 1.41 -4.27 16.65
CA ASN A 41 1.63 -2.93 16.16
C ASN A 41 0.63 -2.74 15.02
N THR A 42 -0.56 -2.35 15.40
CA THR A 42 -1.50 -1.73 14.49
C THR A 42 -0.79 -0.44 14.19
N GLN A 43 0.07 -0.49 13.18
CA GLN A 43 0.63 0.71 12.60
C GLN A 43 -0.60 1.55 12.37
N GLU A 44 -0.74 2.60 13.16
CA GLU A 44 -1.85 3.51 13.06
C GLU A 44 -1.96 3.88 11.59
N GLN A 45 -3.04 3.43 10.97
CA GLN A 45 -3.23 3.52 9.53
C GLN A 45 -4.44 4.40 9.28
N ALA A 46 -4.19 5.59 8.81
CA ALA A 46 -5.25 6.49 8.37
C ALA A 46 -5.80 6.02 7.02
N THR A 47 -7.11 5.91 6.91
CA THR A 47 -7.78 5.49 5.67
C THR A 47 -8.68 6.59 5.15
N LEU A 48 -8.44 7.03 3.91
CA LEU A 48 -9.29 7.97 3.20
C LEU A 48 -10.31 7.23 2.35
N GLY A 49 -11.59 7.40 2.68
CA GLY A 49 -12.70 6.76 1.96
C GLY A 49 -12.87 7.27 0.52
N LYS A 50 -13.53 6.48 -0.32
CA LYS A 50 -13.74 6.74 -1.76
C LYS A 50 -14.48 8.05 -2.06
N SER A 51 -15.34 8.49 -1.15
CA SER A 51 -16.15 9.71 -1.32
C SER A 51 -15.44 10.97 -0.82
N LEU A 52 -14.26 10.84 -0.26
CA LEU A 52 -13.50 11.97 0.25
C LEU A 52 -12.69 12.64 -0.86
N VAL A 53 -12.80 13.94 -0.92
CA VAL A 53 -11.95 14.80 -1.75
C VAL A 53 -11.18 15.73 -0.83
N ILE A 54 -9.89 15.59 -0.81
CA ILE A 54 -9.01 16.42 0.00
C ILE A 54 -8.28 17.38 -0.93
N LYS A 55 -8.32 18.65 -0.59
CA LYS A 55 -7.58 19.70 -1.28
C LYS A 55 -6.71 20.44 -0.27
N GLY A 56 -5.42 20.45 -0.50
CA GLY A 56 -4.47 21.11 0.38
C GLY A 56 -3.29 20.24 0.75
N GLU A 57 -2.70 20.52 1.91
CA GLU A 57 -1.55 19.79 2.41
C GLU A 57 -1.97 18.77 3.46
N VAL A 58 -1.50 17.53 3.29
CA VAL A 58 -1.70 16.44 4.25
C VAL A 58 -0.34 16.11 4.87
N THR A 59 -0.25 16.27 6.17
CA THR A 59 0.94 15.92 6.96
C THR A 59 0.56 14.94 8.06
N GLY A 60 1.43 14.01 8.38
CA GLY A 60 1.18 13.04 9.42
C GLY A 60 2.39 12.17 9.75
N SER A 61 2.26 11.39 10.81
CA SER A 61 3.25 10.42 11.26
C SER A 61 2.75 8.98 11.13
N GLU A 62 1.68 8.76 10.39
CA GLU A 62 1.00 7.47 10.27
C GLU A 62 1.00 6.98 8.81
N SER A 63 0.81 5.67 8.64
CA SER A 63 0.64 5.12 7.30
C SER A 63 -0.70 5.55 6.72
N LEU A 64 -0.70 6.02 5.48
CA LEU A 64 -1.90 6.56 4.83
C LEU A 64 -2.40 5.64 3.72
N TYR A 65 -3.68 5.31 3.78
CA TYR A 65 -4.36 4.55 2.73
C TYR A 65 -5.39 5.43 2.01
N ILE A 66 -5.24 5.63 0.70
CA ILE A 66 -6.03 6.58 -0.09
C ILE A 66 -6.91 5.83 -1.09
N TYR A 67 -8.22 5.84 -0.85
CA TYR A 67 -9.21 5.35 -1.83
C TYR A 67 -9.93 6.50 -2.56
N GLY A 68 -9.86 7.70 -2.03
CA GLY A 68 -10.54 8.88 -2.55
C GLY A 68 -9.68 9.72 -3.48
N ARG A 69 -10.04 11.00 -3.59
CA ARG A 69 -9.31 11.98 -4.39
C ARG A 69 -8.49 12.90 -3.48
N VAL A 70 -7.23 13.07 -3.81
CA VAL A 70 -6.35 14.01 -3.10
C VAL A 70 -5.69 14.94 -4.10
N GLU A 71 -5.80 16.25 -3.83
CA GLU A 71 -5.18 17.33 -4.62
C GLU A 71 -4.34 18.21 -3.72
N GLY A 72 -3.06 18.43 -4.05
CA GLY A 72 -2.19 19.29 -3.29
C GLY A 72 -0.84 18.68 -2.95
N SER A 73 -0.49 18.55 -1.68
CA SER A 73 0.75 17.91 -1.24
C SER A 73 0.53 16.92 -0.09
N ILE A 74 1.27 15.83 -0.10
CA ILE A 74 1.25 14.81 0.94
C ILE A 74 2.67 14.68 1.48
N ASN A 75 2.85 14.94 2.76
CA ASN A 75 4.13 14.89 3.42
C ASN A 75 4.09 13.93 4.62
N LEU A 76 4.63 12.74 4.43
CA LEU A 76 4.64 11.64 5.40
C LEU A 76 6.04 11.04 5.53
N PRO A 77 7.03 11.84 5.94
CA PRO A 77 8.41 11.38 6.02
C PRO A 77 8.51 10.25 7.07
N GLY A 78 8.91 9.07 6.64
CA GLY A 78 9.07 7.92 7.51
C GLY A 78 7.96 6.88 7.46
N ASN A 79 6.83 7.15 6.78
CA ASN A 79 5.68 6.26 6.72
C ASN A 79 5.35 5.80 5.30
N ARG A 80 4.45 4.82 5.22
CA ARG A 80 3.97 4.27 3.96
C ARG A 80 2.73 5.01 3.49
N VAL A 81 2.70 5.34 2.19
CA VAL A 81 1.51 5.84 1.50
C VAL A 81 1.05 4.79 0.50
N THR A 82 -0.18 4.34 0.61
CA THR A 82 -0.79 3.39 -0.32
C THR A 82 -1.95 4.05 -1.05
N VAL A 83 -1.85 4.15 -2.35
CA VAL A 83 -2.94 4.65 -3.20
C VAL A 83 -3.73 3.46 -3.71
N GLY A 84 -4.97 3.29 -3.23
CA GLY A 84 -5.86 2.20 -3.62
C GLY A 84 -6.33 2.30 -5.07
N ARG A 85 -6.91 1.25 -5.60
CA ARG A 85 -7.36 1.10 -7.01
C ARG A 85 -8.27 2.22 -7.51
N ASN A 86 -9.11 2.75 -6.63
CA ASN A 86 -10.02 3.85 -6.96
C ASN A 86 -9.46 5.22 -6.56
N GLY A 87 -8.27 5.25 -5.97
CA GLY A 87 -7.60 6.48 -5.56
C GLY A 87 -7.13 7.29 -6.78
N VAL A 88 -7.41 8.58 -6.75
CA VAL A 88 -6.90 9.53 -7.72
C VAL A 88 -6.13 10.61 -6.96
N VAL A 89 -4.84 10.62 -7.13
CA VAL A 89 -3.98 11.58 -6.46
C VAL A 89 -3.38 12.52 -7.49
N SER A 90 -3.60 13.81 -7.31
CA SER A 90 -2.97 14.88 -8.10
C SER A 90 -2.18 15.78 -7.16
N ALA A 91 -1.05 15.25 -6.68
CA ALA A 91 -0.30 15.89 -5.61
C ALA A 91 1.20 15.59 -5.67
N ASN A 92 1.97 16.41 -4.97
CA ASN A 92 3.35 16.08 -4.67
C ASN A 92 3.38 15.18 -3.43
N ILE A 93 3.94 13.99 -3.56
CA ILE A 93 3.99 13.01 -2.47
C ILE A 93 5.43 12.89 -1.97
N SER A 94 5.62 13.10 -0.68
CA SER A 94 6.87 12.86 0.02
C SER A 94 6.64 11.84 1.12
N ALA A 95 7.18 10.64 0.97
CA ALA A 95 6.97 9.54 1.90
C ALA A 95 8.22 8.63 1.97
N ARG A 96 8.24 7.71 2.91
CA ARG A 96 9.28 6.69 2.94
C ARG A 96 9.06 5.62 1.90
N GLU A 97 7.86 5.07 1.87
CA GLU A 97 7.46 4.03 0.94
C GLU A 97 6.14 4.40 0.27
N ILE A 98 6.06 4.25 -1.05
CA ILE A 98 4.87 4.60 -1.82
C ILE A 98 4.41 3.38 -2.61
N VAL A 99 3.16 2.97 -2.42
CA VAL A 99 2.52 1.88 -3.16
C VAL A 99 1.38 2.44 -4.01
N VAL A 100 1.44 2.25 -5.32
CA VAL A 100 0.46 2.80 -6.27
C VAL A 100 -0.34 1.67 -6.91
N LEU A 101 -1.64 1.61 -6.63
CA LEU A 101 -2.60 0.74 -7.29
C LEU A 101 -3.61 1.55 -8.12
N GLY A 102 -3.69 2.86 -7.90
CA GLY A 102 -4.63 3.77 -8.57
C GLY A 102 -3.95 4.73 -9.54
N LYS A 103 -4.58 5.88 -9.74
CA LYS A 103 -4.06 6.92 -10.64
C LYS A 103 -3.35 8.02 -9.85
N VAL A 104 -2.08 8.24 -10.17
CA VAL A 104 -1.29 9.29 -9.54
C VAL A 104 -0.70 10.22 -10.58
N ARG A 105 -0.81 11.53 -10.32
CA ARG A 105 -0.21 12.60 -11.14
C ARG A 105 0.55 13.54 -10.24
N GLY A 106 1.77 13.89 -10.63
CA GLY A 106 2.63 14.83 -9.92
C GLY A 106 3.97 14.24 -9.57
N ASN A 107 4.69 14.92 -8.68
CA ASN A 107 6.03 14.52 -8.30
C ASN A 107 5.98 13.60 -7.07
N MET A 108 6.72 12.52 -7.10
CA MET A 108 6.83 11.58 -6.00
C MET A 108 8.26 11.50 -5.50
N SER A 109 8.45 11.69 -4.22
CA SER A 109 9.73 11.56 -3.55
C SER A 109 9.64 10.49 -2.46
N ALA A 110 10.23 9.34 -2.71
CA ALA A 110 10.31 8.27 -1.73
C ALA A 110 11.73 8.15 -1.19
N SER A 111 11.84 8.08 0.12
CA SER A 111 13.15 7.90 0.76
C SER A 111 13.66 6.47 0.70
N ASP A 112 12.81 5.49 0.43
CA ASP A 112 13.17 4.08 0.37
C ASP A 112 12.71 3.45 -0.96
N ARG A 113 11.40 3.20 -1.12
CA ARG A 113 10.86 2.40 -2.24
C ARG A 113 9.60 3.01 -2.84
N VAL A 114 9.46 2.83 -4.15
CA VAL A 114 8.20 3.02 -4.88
C VAL A 114 7.80 1.71 -5.54
N ASP A 115 6.61 1.22 -5.24
CA ASP A 115 6.02 0.04 -5.86
C ASP A 115 4.81 0.46 -6.70
N ILE A 116 4.86 0.22 -8.00
CA ILE A 116 3.76 0.48 -8.92
C ILE A 116 3.16 -0.87 -9.27
N ARG A 117 1.92 -1.12 -8.81
CA ARG A 117 1.20 -2.36 -9.05
C ARG A 117 0.57 -2.36 -10.45
N GLY A 118 0.24 -3.55 -10.97
CA GLY A 118 -0.23 -3.75 -12.33
C GLY A 118 -1.45 -2.93 -12.76
N GLU A 119 -2.27 -2.46 -11.82
CA GLU A 119 -3.39 -1.56 -12.10
C GLU A 119 -3.05 -0.07 -11.89
N GLY A 120 -1.84 0.21 -11.42
CA GLY A 120 -1.36 1.55 -11.13
C GLY A 120 -1.05 2.34 -12.40
N SER A 121 -1.48 3.60 -12.42
CA SER A 121 -1.13 4.54 -13.46
C SER A 121 -0.43 5.74 -12.84
N LEU A 122 0.81 5.94 -13.20
CA LEU A 122 1.62 7.04 -12.71
C LEU A 122 2.03 7.97 -13.84
N THR A 123 1.81 9.24 -13.63
CA THR A 123 2.25 10.30 -14.57
C THR A 123 2.98 11.39 -13.80
N GLY A 124 4.26 11.60 -14.09
CA GLY A 124 5.08 12.60 -13.45
C GLY A 124 6.48 12.09 -13.11
N ASP A 125 7.17 12.82 -12.25
CA ASP A 125 8.54 12.48 -11.88
C ASP A 125 8.60 11.72 -10.57
N VAL A 126 9.43 10.69 -10.54
CA VAL A 126 9.63 9.82 -9.38
C VAL A 126 11.08 9.87 -8.95
N VAL A 127 11.30 10.19 -7.70
CA VAL A 127 12.60 10.14 -7.05
C VAL A 127 12.54 9.08 -5.95
N ALA A 128 13.34 8.02 -6.06
CA ALA A 128 13.36 6.96 -5.07
C ALA A 128 14.73 6.26 -5.02
N GLN A 129 14.97 5.49 -3.97
CA GLN A 129 16.17 4.63 -3.91
C GLN A 129 15.95 3.30 -4.64
N ARG A 130 14.71 2.81 -4.64
CA ARG A 130 14.30 1.58 -5.32
C ARG A 130 12.95 1.77 -5.98
N ILE A 131 12.80 1.23 -7.17
CA ILE A 131 11.53 1.25 -7.90
C ILE A 131 11.21 -0.18 -8.30
N SER A 132 9.97 -0.59 -8.07
CA SER A 132 9.39 -1.84 -8.52
C SER A 132 8.16 -1.54 -9.37
N ILE A 133 8.11 -2.07 -10.57
CA ILE A 133 6.98 -1.90 -11.49
C ILE A 133 6.48 -3.28 -11.84
N GLU A 134 5.21 -3.55 -11.55
CA GLU A 134 4.56 -4.81 -11.91
C GLU A 134 4.04 -4.78 -13.35
N ASP A 135 3.84 -5.96 -13.90
CA ASP A 135 3.27 -6.12 -15.24
C ASP A 135 1.86 -5.51 -15.30
N GLY A 136 1.58 -4.74 -16.34
CA GLY A 136 0.32 -4.02 -16.51
C GLY A 136 0.30 -2.60 -15.94
N ALA A 137 1.31 -2.21 -15.17
CA ALA A 137 1.43 -0.85 -14.67
C ALA A 137 1.73 0.15 -15.80
N TYR A 138 1.07 1.30 -15.76
CA TYR A 138 1.34 2.39 -16.69
C TYR A 138 2.19 3.47 -16.02
N PHE A 139 3.36 3.72 -16.59
CA PHE A 139 4.25 4.78 -16.13
C PHE A 139 4.57 5.75 -17.28
N LYS A 140 4.45 7.05 -16.98
CA LYS A 140 4.83 8.11 -17.92
C LYS A 140 5.50 9.26 -17.18
N GLY A 141 6.79 9.47 -17.41
CA GLY A 141 7.55 10.55 -16.77
C GLY A 141 9.01 10.21 -16.57
N GLY A 142 9.67 10.96 -15.70
CA GLY A 142 11.07 10.77 -15.32
C GLY A 142 11.23 9.86 -14.10
N ILE A 143 12.28 9.07 -14.08
CA ILE A 143 12.68 8.28 -12.92
C ILE A 143 14.09 8.70 -12.52
N ASP A 144 14.23 9.15 -11.28
CA ASP A 144 15.51 9.48 -10.68
C ASP A 144 15.79 8.52 -9.51
N ILE A 145 16.79 7.69 -9.68
CA ILE A 145 17.18 6.71 -8.64
C ILE A 145 18.37 7.26 -7.86
N ARG A 146 18.13 7.57 -6.59
CA ARG A 146 19.15 8.12 -5.69
C ARG A 146 19.70 7.03 -4.76
N LYS A 147 21.01 6.98 -4.63
CA LYS A 147 21.67 6.11 -3.65
C LYS A 147 21.40 6.61 -2.22
N PRO A 148 21.25 5.70 -1.23
CA PRO A 148 21.09 6.09 0.15
C PRO A 148 22.29 6.90 0.63
N GLY A 149 22.06 8.09 1.17
CA GLY A 149 23.11 8.93 1.75
C GLY A 149 23.43 10.24 1.03
N GLN A 150 22.87 10.51 -0.14
CA GLN A 150 23.06 11.77 -0.82
C GLN A 150 21.99 12.76 -0.37
N LYS A 151 22.34 13.65 0.56
CA LYS A 151 21.53 14.82 0.90
C LYS A 151 21.36 15.66 -0.37
N VAL A 152 20.13 15.94 -0.72
CA VAL A 152 19.79 16.87 -1.80
C VAL A 152 20.25 18.25 -1.36
N ASN A 153 21.39 18.68 -1.82
CA ASN A 153 21.60 20.12 -1.96
C ASN A 153 20.75 20.51 -3.17
N GLY A 154 19.70 21.25 -2.91
CA GLY A 154 18.88 21.81 -3.96
C GLY A 154 19.72 22.82 -4.77
N GLU A 155 20.14 22.38 -5.91
CA GLU A 155 20.60 23.27 -6.96
C GLU A 155 19.99 22.77 -8.25
N ALA A 156 18.87 23.40 -8.58
CA ALA A 156 18.35 23.39 -9.91
C ALA A 156 19.41 24.00 -10.82
N LYS A 157 20.26 23.15 -11.38
CA LYS A 157 21.07 23.57 -12.50
C LYS A 157 20.16 23.56 -13.71
N GLU A 158 19.52 24.67 -13.90
CA GLU A 158 18.94 25.10 -15.15
C GLU A 158 20.05 25.10 -16.20
N THR A 159 20.12 24.03 -16.97
CA THR A 159 20.97 24.01 -18.15
C THR A 159 20.19 24.75 -19.23
N ALA A 160 20.28 26.05 -19.19
CA ALA A 160 19.94 26.88 -20.33
C ALA A 160 20.87 26.47 -21.49
N SER A 161 20.31 25.72 -22.39
CA SER A 161 20.88 25.52 -23.72
C SER A 161 20.80 26.87 -24.43
N ALA A 162 21.89 27.62 -24.42
CA ALA A 162 22.03 28.78 -25.27
C ALA A 162 22.10 28.31 -26.73
N PRO A 163 21.34 28.91 -27.63
CA PRO A 163 21.55 28.69 -29.05
C PRO A 163 22.85 29.33 -29.48
N ALA A 164 23.69 28.55 -30.13
CA ALA A 164 24.88 29.04 -30.81
C ALA A 164 24.45 30.00 -31.90
N SER A 165 24.76 31.28 -31.72
CA SER A 165 24.73 32.25 -32.79
C SER A 165 25.96 32.04 -33.65
N GLU A 166 25.77 31.52 -34.83
CA GLU A 166 26.75 31.64 -35.90
C GLU A 166 26.86 33.09 -36.30
N THR A 167 27.97 33.70 -35.96
CA THR A 167 28.38 34.95 -36.56
C THR A 167 29.30 34.64 -37.71
N GLY A 168 28.76 34.73 -38.90
CA GLY A 168 29.56 34.68 -40.12
C GLY A 168 30.56 35.84 -40.23
N PRO A 169 31.72 35.65 -40.85
CA PRO A 169 32.72 36.68 -40.98
C PRO A 169 32.33 37.70 -42.06
N THR A 170 32.13 38.91 -41.64
CA THR A 170 32.02 40.04 -42.55
C THR A 170 33.43 40.41 -43.05
N VAL A 171 33.66 40.13 -44.29
CA VAL A 171 34.85 40.62 -44.99
C VAL A 171 34.60 42.05 -45.41
N VAL A 172 35.24 43.01 -44.76
CA VAL A 172 35.33 44.37 -45.28
C VAL A 172 36.57 44.49 -46.05
N ALA A 173 36.41 44.53 -47.35
CA ALA A 173 37.48 44.98 -48.25
C ALA A 173 37.62 46.48 -48.13
N ALA A 174 38.77 46.90 -47.66
CA ALA A 174 39.21 48.28 -47.74
C ALA A 174 39.68 48.55 -49.17
N ARG A 175 39.28 49.66 -49.69
CA ARG A 175 40.09 50.26 -50.74
C ARG A 175 39.88 51.78 -50.83
N ALA A 176 41.00 52.39 -50.80
CA ALA A 176 41.61 53.60 -51.34
C ALA A 176 41.40 54.83 -50.57
#